data_9393e9443195ab3bc9038b1857b8a9c3
#
_entry.id   9393e9443195ab3bc9038b1857b8a9c3
#
_cell.length_a   1.000
_cell.length_b   1.000
_cell.length_c   1.000
_cell.angle_alpha   90.00
_cell.angle_beta   90.00
_cell.angle_gamma   90.00
#
_symmetry.space_group_name_H-M   'P 1'
#
loop_
_entity.id
_entity.type
_entity.pdbx_description
1 polymer ?
#
loop_
_entity_poly.entity_id
_entity_poly.type
_entity_poly.pdbx_seq_one_letter_code
_entity_poly.pdbx_strand_id
1 'polypeptide(L)'
;MYIPAYQSLIWGTKENARQAFARLSYDEDLAAQQHNVLNGLLLRQQLAQPGAVRAQLNAGTQIWTSGTFTHFSTDSLSSHAYNQLVGIDATIDTNKHLGVFVGSTQNSHKIDRTSKDRAVHLGLTAEHRFNVLTPKIGFIQTWGKHEQRAEFAQGVKSHSQTQNVFAELAYTGLKGEHFAIEPYAGVSYMHIKNKGVTKGEVQLKDNNRDLIVTSVGLRPSIPFAIGGIQLNLLGDVAYHRFHKDKAAEGSLVINNQGVANLYGKELKNIVTTGVALQAQFTPAFGVKVGYQGAYNHDTKANNVNAELRFSF
;
A
#
# COMPACT_ATOMS: atom_id res chain seq x y z
N MET A 1 -28.86 22.52 15.32
CA MET A 1 -28.34 21.54 14.39
C MET A 1 -28.89 20.16 14.74
N TYR A 2 -29.69 19.54 13.87
CA TYR A 2 -30.23 18.21 14.12
C TYR A 2 -29.21 17.17 13.72
N ILE A 3 -28.66 16.47 14.70
CA ILE A 3 -27.68 15.38 14.46
C ILE A 3 -28.38 14.06 14.70
N PRO A 4 -28.74 13.29 13.65
CA PRO A 4 -29.46 12.00 13.79
C PRO A 4 -28.74 11.01 14.71
N ALA A 5 -27.40 11.01 14.73
CA ALA A 5 -26.61 10.17 15.62
C ALA A 5 -26.87 10.47 17.12
N TYR A 6 -27.23 11.70 17.49
CA TYR A 6 -27.51 12.07 18.88
C TYR A 6 -28.76 11.37 19.42
N GLN A 7 -29.78 11.18 18.59
CA GLN A 7 -30.99 10.43 19.00
C GLN A 7 -30.68 8.94 19.20
N SER A 8 -29.85 8.36 18.38
CA SER A 8 -29.42 6.95 18.53
C SER A 8 -28.60 6.70 19.80
N LEU A 9 -27.90 7.73 20.31
CA LEU A 9 -27.20 7.66 21.59
C LEU A 9 -28.15 7.62 22.81
N ILE A 10 -29.27 8.33 22.73
CA ILE A 10 -30.18 8.47 23.87
C ILE A 10 -31.23 7.36 23.90
N TRP A 11 -31.72 6.92 22.74
CA TRP A 11 -32.86 6.02 22.61
C TRP A 11 -32.55 4.69 21.91
N GLY A 12 -31.28 4.46 21.52
CA GLY A 12 -30.88 3.28 20.76
C GLY A 12 -30.43 2.10 21.65
N THR A 13 -30.29 0.95 21.00
CA THR A 13 -29.62 -0.21 21.60
C THR A 13 -28.14 0.08 21.79
N LYS A 14 -27.42 -0.74 22.59
CA LYS A 14 -25.97 -0.63 22.79
C LYS A 14 -25.21 -0.60 21.45
N GLU A 15 -25.67 -1.38 20.47
CA GLU A 15 -25.07 -1.42 19.13
C GLU A 15 -25.32 -0.12 18.36
N ASN A 16 -26.54 0.40 18.42
CA ASN A 16 -26.89 1.69 17.79
C ASN A 16 -26.11 2.86 18.40
N ALA A 17 -25.93 2.84 19.74
CA ALA A 17 -25.11 3.83 20.43
C ALA A 17 -23.63 3.74 19.99
N ARG A 18 -23.06 2.54 19.88
CA ARG A 18 -21.69 2.32 19.41
C ARG A 18 -21.50 2.83 17.97
N GLN A 19 -22.44 2.53 17.09
CA GLN A 19 -22.41 3.03 15.70
C GLN A 19 -22.57 4.56 15.63
N ALA A 20 -23.42 5.13 16.48
CA ALA A 20 -23.56 6.58 16.57
C ALA A 20 -22.29 7.27 17.06
N PHE A 21 -21.58 6.69 18.03
CA PHE A 21 -20.27 7.18 18.46
C PHE A 21 -19.24 7.07 17.35
N ALA A 22 -19.19 5.96 16.64
CA ALA A 22 -18.26 5.77 15.51
C ALA A 22 -18.50 6.80 14.39
N ARG A 23 -19.76 7.19 14.14
CA ARG A 23 -20.11 8.23 13.15
C ARG A 23 -19.79 9.65 13.60
N LEU A 24 -19.85 9.92 14.90
CA LEU A 24 -19.49 11.22 15.48
C LEU A 24 -17.97 11.32 15.69
N SER A 25 -17.28 10.18 15.89
CA SER A 25 -15.84 10.14 15.93
C SER A 25 -15.27 10.24 14.49
N TYR A 26 -14.05 10.63 14.36
CA TYR A 26 -13.32 10.65 13.07
C TYR A 26 -12.58 9.33 12.81
N ASP A 27 -12.90 8.28 13.57
CA ASP A 27 -12.16 7.00 13.61
C ASP A 27 -12.11 6.30 12.25
N GLU A 28 -13.21 6.34 11.49
CA GLU A 28 -13.28 5.73 10.16
C GLU A 28 -12.39 6.43 9.14
N ASP A 29 -12.33 7.76 9.19
CA ASP A 29 -11.44 8.54 8.33
C ASP A 29 -9.98 8.36 8.72
N LEU A 30 -9.68 8.24 10.02
CA LEU A 30 -8.34 7.90 10.52
C LEU A 30 -7.93 6.47 10.12
N ALA A 31 -8.84 5.50 10.19
CA ALA A 31 -8.60 4.14 9.72
C ALA A 31 -8.37 4.09 8.19
N ALA A 32 -9.12 4.87 7.41
CA ALA A 32 -8.91 4.99 5.97
C ALA A 32 -7.53 5.58 5.63
N GLN A 33 -7.04 6.54 6.40
CA GLN A 33 -5.67 7.05 6.26
C GLN A 33 -4.62 5.96 6.53
N GLN A 34 -4.86 5.08 7.52
CA GLN A 34 -3.99 3.93 7.78
C GLN A 34 -4.01 2.91 6.63
N HIS A 35 -5.19 2.61 6.09
CA HIS A 35 -5.31 1.73 4.91
C HIS A 35 -4.53 2.27 3.71
N ASN A 36 -4.51 3.59 3.50
CA ASN A 36 -3.72 4.21 2.44
C ASN A 36 -2.20 4.03 2.65
N VAL A 37 -1.72 4.11 3.90
CA VAL A 37 -0.31 3.83 4.24
C VAL A 37 0.04 2.37 3.95
N LEU A 38 -0.82 1.43 4.37
CA LEU A 38 -0.63 0.00 4.12
C LEU A 38 -0.69 -0.34 2.63
N ASN A 39 -1.61 0.28 1.88
CA ASN A 39 -1.66 0.12 0.44
C ASN A 39 -0.35 0.59 -0.22
N GLY A 40 0.22 1.71 0.23
CA GLY A 40 1.54 2.18 -0.23
C GLY A 40 2.68 1.20 0.09
N LEU A 41 2.64 0.53 1.25
CA LEU A 41 3.60 -0.51 1.62
C LEU A 41 3.48 -1.75 0.72
N LEU A 42 2.25 -2.25 0.51
CA LEU A 42 1.98 -3.40 -0.36
C LEU A 42 2.33 -3.09 -1.83
N LEU A 43 2.02 -1.89 -2.30
CA LEU A 43 2.41 -1.42 -3.62
C LEU A 43 3.93 -1.44 -3.81
N ARG A 44 4.70 -0.96 -2.81
CA ARG A 44 6.16 -1.03 -2.84
C ARG A 44 6.66 -2.48 -2.93
N GLN A 45 6.08 -3.39 -2.15
CA GLN A 45 6.44 -4.82 -2.19
C GLN A 45 6.13 -5.46 -3.55
N GLN A 46 5.01 -5.10 -4.18
CA GLN A 46 4.65 -5.59 -5.51
C GLN A 46 5.69 -5.18 -6.56
N LEU A 47 6.27 -4.00 -6.42
CA LEU A 47 7.34 -3.49 -7.29
C LEU A 47 8.72 -4.11 -6.99
N ALA A 48 8.91 -4.67 -5.79
CA ALA A 48 10.14 -5.34 -5.39
C ALA A 48 10.13 -6.78 -5.94
N GLN A 49 10.74 -7.00 -7.10
CA GLN A 49 10.93 -8.35 -7.64
C GLN A 49 12.24 -8.96 -7.12
N PRO A 50 12.27 -10.27 -6.80
CA PRO A 50 13.52 -10.96 -6.48
C PRO A 50 14.53 -10.85 -7.62
N GLY A 51 15.78 -10.56 -7.29
CA GLY A 51 16.85 -10.43 -8.27
C GLY A 51 17.09 -11.71 -9.10
N ALA A 52 16.79 -12.90 -8.53
CA ALA A 52 16.86 -14.18 -9.24
C ALA A 52 15.86 -14.27 -10.40
N VAL A 53 14.68 -13.66 -10.29
CA VAL A 53 13.66 -13.65 -11.34
C VAL A 53 14.05 -12.73 -12.48
N ARG A 54 14.66 -11.59 -12.17
CA ARG A 54 15.13 -10.63 -13.18
C ARG A 54 16.31 -11.15 -13.99
N ALA A 55 17.15 -11.98 -13.38
CA ALA A 55 18.29 -12.59 -14.09
C ALA A 55 17.86 -13.60 -15.18
N GLN A 56 16.62 -14.11 -15.12
CA GLN A 56 16.05 -14.99 -16.13
C GLN A 56 15.40 -14.21 -17.29
N LEU A 57 15.16 -12.92 -17.10
CA LEU A 57 14.60 -12.05 -18.14
C LEU A 57 15.76 -11.49 -18.97
N ASN A 58 15.74 -11.74 -20.28
CA ASN A 58 16.73 -11.23 -21.21
C ASN A 58 16.88 -9.70 -21.10
N ALA A 59 18.08 -9.19 -21.41
CA ALA A 59 18.30 -7.75 -21.54
C ALA A 59 17.30 -7.16 -22.56
N GLY A 60 16.65 -6.06 -22.21
CA GLY A 60 15.65 -5.42 -23.06
C GLY A 60 14.65 -4.58 -22.28
N THR A 61 13.68 -4.09 -22.98
CA THR A 61 12.56 -3.33 -22.40
C THR A 61 11.38 -4.27 -22.14
N GLN A 62 10.77 -4.11 -21.01
CA GLN A 62 9.57 -4.85 -20.61
C GLN A 62 8.44 -3.88 -20.34
N ILE A 63 7.26 -4.18 -20.88
CA ILE A 63 6.01 -3.52 -20.50
C ILE A 63 5.23 -4.48 -19.64
N TRP A 64 4.73 -4.02 -18.53
CA TRP A 64 3.90 -4.82 -17.65
C TRP A 64 2.62 -4.10 -17.23
N THR A 65 1.60 -4.87 -16.94
CA THR A 65 0.39 -4.38 -16.31
C THR A 65 0.02 -5.29 -15.15
N SER A 66 -0.47 -4.72 -14.07
CA SER A 66 -0.93 -5.49 -12.92
C SER A 66 -2.26 -4.98 -12.39
N GLY A 67 -3.08 -5.92 -11.96
CA GLY A 67 -4.30 -5.69 -11.21
C GLY A 67 -4.19 -6.30 -9.83
N THR A 68 -4.69 -5.58 -8.82
CA THR A 68 -4.65 -6.01 -7.43
C THR A 68 -5.98 -5.76 -6.76
N PHE A 69 -6.46 -6.74 -6.02
CA PHE A 69 -7.58 -6.60 -5.11
C PHE A 69 -7.10 -6.78 -3.68
N THR A 70 -7.33 -5.77 -2.83
CA THR A 70 -6.93 -5.78 -1.41
C THR A 70 -8.15 -5.63 -0.53
N HIS A 71 -8.28 -6.49 0.47
CA HIS A 71 -9.23 -6.34 1.55
C HIS A 71 -8.49 -5.87 2.81
N PHE A 72 -8.90 -4.72 3.34
CA PHE A 72 -8.40 -4.18 4.62
C PHE A 72 -9.45 -4.34 5.69
N SER A 73 -9.00 -4.65 6.90
CA SER A 73 -9.85 -4.76 8.09
C SER A 73 -9.12 -4.20 9.30
N THR A 74 -9.79 -3.29 9.99
CA THR A 74 -9.45 -2.81 11.34
C THR A 74 -10.69 -2.98 12.22
N ASP A 75 -10.58 -2.67 13.52
CA ASP A 75 -11.73 -2.74 14.42
C ASP A 75 -12.85 -1.75 14.06
N SER A 76 -12.51 -0.63 13.39
CA SER A 76 -13.44 0.45 13.07
C SER A 76 -13.85 0.51 11.60
N LEU A 77 -13.10 -0.12 10.68
CA LEU A 77 -13.35 0.01 9.25
C LEU A 77 -12.97 -1.26 8.50
N SER A 78 -13.88 -1.70 7.60
CA SER A 78 -13.56 -2.69 6.55
C SER A 78 -13.63 -2.00 5.19
N SER A 79 -12.64 -2.26 4.34
CA SER A 79 -12.59 -1.66 3.01
C SER A 79 -11.95 -2.57 1.98
N HIS A 80 -12.26 -2.30 0.72
CA HIS A 80 -11.68 -2.98 -0.43
C HIS A 80 -10.98 -1.97 -1.33
N ALA A 81 -9.78 -2.31 -1.80
CA ALA A 81 -9.05 -1.52 -2.78
C ALA A 81 -8.82 -2.30 -4.06
N TYR A 82 -9.01 -1.64 -5.19
CA TYR A 82 -8.59 -2.10 -6.51
C TYR A 82 -7.44 -1.22 -6.97
N ASN A 83 -6.28 -1.81 -7.21
CA ASN A 83 -5.15 -1.12 -7.82
C ASN A 83 -4.96 -1.63 -9.24
N GLN A 84 -4.68 -0.72 -10.16
CA GLN A 84 -4.27 -1.01 -11.53
C GLN A 84 -3.00 -0.23 -11.82
N LEU A 85 -1.98 -0.93 -12.28
CA LEU A 85 -0.68 -0.34 -12.62
C LEU A 85 -0.30 -0.75 -14.04
N VAL A 86 0.38 0.15 -14.72
CA VAL A 86 1.07 -0.11 -15.98
C VAL A 86 2.46 0.47 -15.85
N GLY A 87 3.46 -0.29 -16.24
CA GLY A 87 4.85 0.13 -16.14
C GLY A 87 5.71 -0.35 -17.29
N ILE A 88 6.86 0.28 -17.38
CA ILE A 88 7.94 -0.05 -18.29
C ILE A 88 9.20 -0.22 -17.46
N ASP A 89 9.85 -1.36 -17.60
CA ASP A 89 11.15 -1.65 -17.01
C ASP A 89 12.18 -1.77 -18.16
N ALA A 90 13.24 -1.00 -18.09
CA ALA A 90 14.35 -1.05 -19.01
C ALA A 90 15.56 -1.67 -18.34
N THR A 91 16.12 -2.71 -18.94
CA THR A 91 17.41 -3.29 -18.59
C THR A 91 18.48 -2.63 -19.46
N ILE A 92 19.23 -1.68 -18.87
CA ILE A 92 20.27 -0.90 -19.60
C ILE A 92 21.48 -1.78 -19.90
N ASP A 93 21.87 -2.56 -18.91
CA ASP A 93 22.87 -3.64 -19.03
C ASP A 93 22.48 -4.78 -18.08
N THR A 94 23.22 -5.89 -18.07
CA THR A 94 22.90 -7.06 -17.24
C THR A 94 22.77 -6.76 -15.75
N ASN A 95 23.19 -5.59 -15.30
CA ASN A 95 23.27 -5.20 -13.90
C ASN A 95 22.41 -3.98 -13.54
N LYS A 96 21.91 -3.21 -14.51
CA LYS A 96 21.19 -1.95 -14.27
C LYS A 96 19.78 -2.00 -14.81
N HIS A 97 18.83 -1.71 -13.94
CA HIS A 97 17.40 -1.67 -14.27
C HIS A 97 16.81 -0.34 -13.87
N LEU A 98 16.01 0.23 -14.75
CA LEU A 98 15.19 1.41 -14.49
C LEU A 98 13.74 1.05 -14.76
N GLY A 99 12.85 1.47 -13.87
CA GLY A 99 11.41 1.28 -14.02
C GLY A 99 10.66 2.58 -13.86
N VAL A 100 9.63 2.76 -14.67
CA VAL A 100 8.61 3.80 -14.50
C VAL A 100 7.23 3.17 -14.54
N PHE A 101 6.33 3.65 -13.71
CA PHE A 101 4.96 3.18 -13.74
C PHE A 101 3.97 4.30 -13.42
N VAL A 102 2.76 4.10 -13.91
CA VAL A 102 1.58 4.88 -13.54
C VAL A 102 0.50 3.93 -13.08
N GLY A 103 -0.41 4.41 -12.25
CA GLY A 103 -1.50 3.57 -11.81
C GLY A 103 -2.60 4.33 -11.09
N SER A 104 -3.63 3.59 -10.74
CA SER A 104 -4.76 4.11 -9.97
C SER A 104 -5.20 3.14 -8.90
N THR A 105 -5.71 3.68 -7.81
CA THR A 105 -6.40 2.94 -6.75
C THR A 105 -7.82 3.46 -6.63
N GLN A 106 -8.75 2.54 -6.47
CA GLN A 106 -10.12 2.83 -6.07
C GLN A 106 -10.42 2.05 -4.78
N ASN A 107 -10.67 2.76 -3.69
CA ASN A 107 -11.08 2.18 -2.42
C ASN A 107 -12.59 2.31 -2.26
N SER A 108 -13.22 1.26 -1.76
CA SER A 108 -14.62 1.25 -1.35
C SER A 108 -14.70 0.86 0.12
N HIS A 109 -15.37 1.67 0.92
CA HIS A 109 -15.54 1.45 2.34
C HIS A 109 -17.02 1.13 2.59
N LYS A 110 -17.29 0.05 3.28
CA LYS A 110 -18.64 -0.41 3.58
C LYS A 110 -18.88 -0.28 5.08
N ILE A 111 -19.69 0.71 5.44
CA ILE A 111 -20.30 0.80 6.77
C ILE A 111 -21.81 0.79 6.53
N ASP A 112 -22.57 1.83 6.81
CA ASP A 112 -23.96 1.96 6.44
C ASP A 112 -24.15 2.53 5.02
N ARG A 113 -23.14 3.22 4.51
CA ARG A 113 -23.12 3.80 3.16
C ARG A 113 -21.77 3.51 2.51
N THR A 114 -21.79 3.31 1.20
CA THR A 114 -20.57 3.11 0.43
C THR A 114 -19.94 4.45 0.13
N SER A 115 -18.77 4.73 0.72
CA SER A 115 -17.92 5.85 0.31
C SER A 115 -16.80 5.35 -0.59
N LYS A 116 -16.33 6.20 -1.50
CA LYS A 116 -15.32 5.85 -2.50
C LYS A 116 -14.16 6.83 -2.44
N ASP A 117 -12.96 6.30 -2.26
CA ASP A 117 -11.73 7.05 -2.43
C ASP A 117 -11.06 6.66 -3.75
N ARG A 118 -10.36 7.59 -4.36
CA ARG A 118 -9.60 7.36 -5.58
C ARG A 118 -8.22 7.96 -5.44
N ALA A 119 -7.22 7.27 -5.98
CA ALA A 119 -5.87 7.81 -6.05
C ALA A 119 -5.23 7.50 -7.40
N VAL A 120 -4.27 8.32 -7.78
CA VAL A 120 -3.42 8.12 -8.96
C VAL A 120 -1.98 8.05 -8.46
N HIS A 121 -1.20 7.16 -9.05
CA HIS A 121 0.19 6.90 -8.70
C HIS A 121 1.10 7.15 -9.89
N LEU A 122 2.25 7.72 -9.61
CA LEU A 122 3.40 7.79 -10.52
C LEU A 122 4.62 7.32 -9.75
N GLY A 123 5.41 6.43 -10.32
CA GLY A 123 6.60 5.93 -9.64
C GLY A 123 7.77 5.68 -10.57
N LEU A 124 8.94 5.74 -9.95
CA LEU A 124 10.24 5.49 -10.56
C LEU A 124 11.01 4.52 -9.68
N THR A 125 11.72 3.59 -10.28
CA THR A 125 12.62 2.67 -9.60
C THR A 125 13.94 2.57 -10.33
N ALA A 126 15.03 2.44 -9.59
CA ALA A 126 16.34 2.13 -10.14
C ALA A 126 17.00 1.04 -9.30
N GLU A 127 17.65 0.10 -9.94
CA GLU A 127 18.35 -1.01 -9.32
C GLU A 127 19.67 -1.23 -10.02
N HIS A 128 20.69 -1.55 -9.22
CA HIS A 128 22.01 -1.93 -9.75
C HIS A 128 22.54 -3.15 -9.02
N ARG A 129 23.01 -4.16 -9.74
CA ARG A 129 23.63 -5.34 -9.18
C ARG A 129 25.14 -5.19 -9.14
N PHE A 130 25.69 -5.21 -7.94
CA PHE A 130 27.14 -5.27 -7.70
C PHE A 130 27.49 -6.68 -7.19
N ASN A 131 27.86 -7.58 -8.09
CA ASN A 131 28.12 -8.98 -7.77
C ASN A 131 26.93 -9.63 -7.03
N VAL A 132 27.03 -9.78 -5.71
CA VAL A 132 25.99 -10.40 -4.85
C VAL A 132 25.13 -9.37 -4.10
N LEU A 133 25.41 -8.09 -4.22
CA LEU A 133 24.65 -7.00 -3.60
C LEU A 133 23.83 -6.28 -4.65
N THR A 134 22.58 -6.01 -4.32
CA THR A 134 21.64 -5.34 -5.21
C THR A 134 20.97 -4.18 -4.46
N PRO A 135 21.57 -2.97 -4.50
CA PRO A 135 20.87 -1.76 -4.07
C PRO A 135 19.73 -1.41 -5.03
N LYS A 136 18.63 -0.98 -4.44
CA LYS A 136 17.43 -0.49 -5.12
C LYS A 136 16.97 0.80 -4.48
N ILE A 137 16.61 1.77 -5.29
CA ILE A 137 15.96 3.00 -4.85
C ILE A 137 14.66 3.21 -5.62
N GLY A 138 13.74 3.94 -5.04
CA GLY A 138 12.53 4.29 -5.74
C GLY A 138 11.82 5.49 -5.13
N PHE A 139 10.94 6.04 -5.94
CA PHE A 139 10.08 7.16 -5.60
C PHE A 139 8.67 6.88 -6.08
N ILE A 140 7.66 7.13 -5.24
CA ILE A 140 6.25 7.01 -5.59
C ILE A 140 5.54 8.28 -5.14
N GLN A 141 4.91 8.97 -6.10
CA GLN A 141 4.00 10.07 -5.85
C GLN A 141 2.56 9.58 -5.99
N THR A 142 1.74 9.85 -4.99
CA THR A 142 0.31 9.52 -4.99
C THR A 142 -0.52 10.78 -4.77
N TRP A 143 -1.56 10.97 -5.57
CA TRP A 143 -2.59 11.99 -5.41
C TRP A 143 -3.91 11.30 -5.13
N GLY A 144 -4.50 11.58 -3.97
CA GLY A 144 -5.74 10.99 -3.51
C GLY A 144 -6.89 12.00 -3.43
N LYS A 145 -8.09 11.51 -3.66
CA LYS A 145 -9.36 12.20 -3.41
C LYS A 145 -10.21 11.29 -2.54
N HIS A 146 -10.59 11.80 -1.38
CA HIS A 146 -11.28 11.05 -0.33
C HIS A 146 -12.64 11.67 -0.07
N GLU A 147 -13.63 10.84 0.23
CA GLU A 147 -14.94 11.27 0.72
C GLU A 147 -14.97 11.13 2.24
N GLN A 148 -15.24 12.23 2.95
CA GLN A 148 -15.31 12.24 4.41
C GLN A 148 -16.49 11.42 4.91
N ARG A 149 -16.30 10.63 5.95
CA ARG A 149 -17.24 9.66 6.51
C ARG A 149 -17.88 10.15 7.79
N ALA A 150 -17.14 10.90 8.60
CA ALA A 150 -17.66 11.49 9.82
C ALA A 150 -18.92 12.32 9.54
N GLU A 151 -19.97 12.14 10.34
CA GLU A 151 -21.31 12.70 10.07
C GLU A 151 -21.30 14.22 9.88
N PHE A 152 -20.48 14.92 10.66
CA PHE A 152 -20.34 16.37 10.57
C PHE A 152 -19.68 16.86 9.26
N ALA A 153 -18.92 15.99 8.58
CA ALA A 153 -18.25 16.30 7.31
C ALA A 153 -18.69 15.38 6.16
N GLN A 154 -19.73 14.57 6.37
CA GLN A 154 -20.15 13.53 5.42
C GLN A 154 -20.41 14.09 4.01
N GLY A 155 -19.87 13.38 3.01
CA GLY A 155 -19.99 13.72 1.60
C GLY A 155 -19.08 14.84 1.13
N VAL A 156 -18.34 15.49 2.04
CA VAL A 156 -17.33 16.49 1.66
C VAL A 156 -16.09 15.76 1.13
N LYS A 157 -15.56 16.25 0.01
CA LYS A 157 -14.39 15.67 -0.61
C LYS A 157 -13.12 16.38 -0.16
N SER A 158 -12.15 15.61 0.32
CA SER A 158 -10.80 16.08 0.65
C SER A 158 -9.78 15.54 -0.35
N HIS A 159 -8.59 16.09 -0.32
CA HIS A 159 -7.48 15.68 -1.17
C HIS A 159 -6.29 15.30 -0.31
N SER A 160 -5.54 14.31 -0.76
CA SER A 160 -4.27 13.93 -0.15
C SER A 160 -3.15 13.87 -1.19
N GLN A 161 -1.93 14.04 -0.71
CA GLN A 161 -0.71 13.78 -1.48
C GLN A 161 0.22 12.96 -0.60
N THR A 162 0.79 11.91 -1.18
CA THR A 162 1.80 11.09 -0.51
C THR A 162 3.03 10.99 -1.39
N GLN A 163 4.17 11.34 -0.82
CA GLN A 163 5.49 11.14 -1.42
C GLN A 163 6.18 10.02 -0.64
N ASN A 164 6.59 8.98 -1.34
CA ASN A 164 7.31 7.85 -0.74
C ASN A 164 8.65 7.69 -1.46
N VAL A 165 9.73 7.91 -0.73
CA VAL A 165 11.11 7.60 -1.17
C VAL A 165 11.56 6.37 -0.42
N PHE A 166 12.15 5.41 -1.11
CA PHE A 166 12.68 4.21 -0.46
C PHE A 166 14.03 3.80 -1.02
N ALA A 167 14.81 3.15 -0.16
CA ALA A 167 16.05 2.47 -0.51
C ALA A 167 16.03 1.07 0.10
N GLU A 168 16.58 0.11 -0.62
CA GLU A 168 16.68 -1.28 -0.22
C GLU A 168 18.03 -1.83 -0.67
N LEU A 169 18.64 -2.67 0.15
CA LEU A 169 19.81 -3.45 -0.18
C LEU A 169 19.47 -4.93 -0.02
N ALA A 170 19.58 -5.68 -1.10
CA ALA A 170 19.38 -7.12 -1.11
C ALA A 170 20.70 -7.86 -1.34
N TYR A 171 20.81 -9.06 -0.75
CA TYR A 171 21.94 -9.97 -0.95
C TYR A 171 21.49 -11.18 -1.77
N THR A 172 22.02 -11.33 -2.98
CA THR A 172 21.63 -12.36 -3.96
C THR A 172 22.60 -13.54 -4.03
N GLY A 173 23.51 -13.67 -3.04
CA GLY A 173 24.53 -14.70 -3.01
C GLY A 173 24.07 -16.07 -2.49
N LEU A 174 22.92 -16.16 -1.82
CA LEU A 174 22.41 -17.42 -1.29
C LEU A 174 21.64 -18.19 -2.37
N LYS A 175 22.35 -18.97 -3.17
CA LYS A 175 21.78 -19.75 -4.28
C LYS A 175 22.18 -21.21 -4.15
N GLY A 176 21.20 -22.12 -4.27
CA GLY A 176 21.38 -23.53 -4.53
C GLY A 176 21.05 -23.87 -5.98
N GLU A 177 21.10 -25.14 -6.33
CA GLU A 177 20.79 -25.63 -7.67
C GLU A 177 19.32 -25.36 -8.05
N HIS A 178 18.41 -25.50 -7.08
CA HIS A 178 16.97 -25.42 -7.29
C HIS A 178 16.27 -24.32 -6.45
N PHE A 179 17.01 -23.45 -5.78
CA PHE A 179 16.44 -22.38 -5.00
C PHE A 179 17.39 -21.18 -4.89
N ALA A 180 16.83 -20.02 -4.59
CA ALA A 180 17.55 -18.86 -4.12
C ALA A 180 16.83 -18.23 -2.93
N ILE A 181 17.59 -17.67 -2.01
CA ILE A 181 17.06 -16.87 -0.89
C ILE A 181 17.74 -15.51 -0.96
N GLU A 182 16.94 -14.45 -0.98
CA GLU A 182 17.41 -13.07 -1.05
C GLU A 182 17.04 -12.35 0.25
N PRO A 183 17.91 -12.32 1.27
CA PRO A 183 17.75 -11.44 2.41
C PRO A 183 17.90 -9.98 1.97
N TYR A 184 17.07 -9.10 2.56
CA TYR A 184 17.14 -7.67 2.28
C TYR A 184 16.87 -6.82 3.51
N ALA A 185 17.37 -5.61 3.47
CA ALA A 185 17.07 -4.56 4.42
C ALA A 185 16.74 -3.27 3.67
N GLY A 186 15.85 -2.45 4.20
CA GLY A 186 15.45 -1.23 3.54
C GLY A 186 14.90 -0.18 4.49
N VAL A 187 14.84 1.03 3.97
CA VAL A 187 14.25 2.18 4.63
C VAL A 187 13.33 2.90 3.64
N SER A 188 12.21 3.42 4.12
CA SER A 188 11.39 4.35 3.35
C SER A 188 10.97 5.53 4.20
N TYR A 189 10.84 6.67 3.53
CA TYR A 189 10.29 7.89 4.07
C TYR A 189 9.02 8.25 3.31
N MET A 190 7.92 8.41 4.03
CA MET A 190 6.63 8.82 3.48
C MET A 190 6.23 10.17 4.04
N HIS A 191 6.06 11.15 3.17
CA HIS A 191 5.47 12.45 3.50
C HIS A 191 4.03 12.48 3.00
N ILE A 192 3.08 12.60 3.93
CA ILE A 192 1.64 12.55 3.68
C ILE A 192 1.04 13.91 4.02
N LYS A 193 0.36 14.51 3.05
CA LYS A 193 -0.41 15.75 3.21
C LYS A 193 -1.89 15.43 3.02
N ASN A 194 -2.70 15.68 4.04
CA ASN A 194 -4.15 15.59 3.95
C ASN A 194 -4.72 16.99 4.03
N LYS A 195 -5.47 17.41 3.02
CA LYS A 195 -6.16 18.69 3.01
C LYS A 195 -7.37 18.62 3.90
N GLY A 196 -7.51 19.60 4.75
CA GLY A 196 -8.67 19.81 5.58
C GLY A 196 -9.92 20.12 4.77
N VAL A 197 -11.05 20.08 5.43
CA VAL A 197 -12.37 20.41 4.84
C VAL A 197 -13.18 21.26 5.79
N THR A 198 -14.05 22.09 5.22
CA THR A 198 -15.01 22.89 5.98
C THR A 198 -16.43 22.58 5.53
N LYS A 199 -17.32 22.37 6.49
CA LYS A 199 -18.75 22.18 6.27
C LYS A 199 -19.56 22.95 7.33
N GLY A 200 -20.14 24.06 6.92
CA GLY A 200 -20.80 24.99 7.86
C GLY A 200 -19.80 25.54 8.89
N GLU A 201 -20.13 25.37 10.15
CA GLU A 201 -19.30 25.83 11.28
C GLU A 201 -18.19 24.85 11.67
N VAL A 202 -18.14 23.67 11.04
CA VAL A 202 -17.18 22.60 11.35
C VAL A 202 -16.06 22.61 10.34
N GLN A 203 -14.83 22.63 10.84
CA GLN A 203 -13.60 22.58 10.05
C GLN A 203 -12.70 21.46 10.55
N LEU A 204 -12.26 20.59 9.62
CA LEU A 204 -11.09 19.73 9.80
C LEU A 204 -9.88 20.46 9.23
N LYS A 205 -8.84 20.62 10.02
CA LYS A 205 -7.60 21.27 9.57
C LYS A 205 -6.78 20.37 8.63
N ASP A 206 -5.93 21.01 7.83
CA ASP A 206 -4.86 20.32 7.10
C ASP A 206 -4.01 19.51 8.08
N ASN A 207 -3.60 18.31 7.68
CA ASN A 207 -2.73 17.44 8.46
C ASN A 207 -1.56 16.95 7.58
N ASN A 208 -0.35 17.06 8.13
CA ASN A 208 0.85 16.55 7.50
C ASN A 208 1.48 15.50 8.42
N ARG A 209 1.92 14.38 7.86
CA ARG A 209 2.58 13.28 8.57
C ARG A 209 3.85 12.88 7.88
N ASP A 210 4.86 12.58 8.69
CA ASP A 210 6.13 12.02 8.24
C ASP A 210 6.33 10.64 8.84
N LEU A 211 6.37 9.62 8.01
CA LEU A 211 6.60 8.25 8.42
C LEU A 211 7.98 7.80 7.95
N ILE A 212 8.75 7.21 8.85
CA ILE A 212 9.97 6.48 8.53
C ILE A 212 9.70 5.02 8.80
N VAL A 213 9.93 4.15 7.82
CA VAL A 213 9.72 2.71 7.93
C VAL A 213 11.03 2.00 7.64
N THR A 214 11.54 1.25 8.60
CA THR A 214 12.64 0.30 8.38
C THR A 214 12.07 -1.08 8.13
N SER A 215 12.72 -1.83 7.25
CA SER A 215 12.26 -3.15 6.81
C SER A 215 13.43 -4.12 6.79
N VAL A 216 13.19 -5.35 7.22
CA VAL A 216 14.08 -6.49 7.00
C VAL A 216 13.25 -7.67 6.54
N GLY A 217 13.75 -8.43 5.58
CA GLY A 217 12.98 -9.53 5.01
C GLY A 217 13.81 -10.55 4.25
N LEU A 218 13.12 -11.56 3.78
CA LEU A 218 13.65 -12.67 2.98
C LEU A 218 12.74 -12.91 1.78
N ARG A 219 13.34 -13.11 0.60
CA ARG A 219 12.65 -13.49 -0.63
C ARG A 219 13.18 -14.83 -1.13
N PRO A 220 12.57 -15.96 -0.74
CA PRO A 220 12.84 -17.25 -1.36
C PRO A 220 12.27 -17.30 -2.78
N SER A 221 12.96 -18.01 -3.66
CA SER A 221 12.48 -18.34 -5.01
C SER A 221 12.91 -19.74 -5.40
N ILE A 222 12.00 -20.47 -6.07
CA ILE A 222 12.20 -21.85 -6.53
C ILE A 222 11.85 -21.90 -8.00
N PRO A 223 12.85 -21.92 -8.91
CA PRO A 223 12.65 -22.12 -10.33
C PRO A 223 12.39 -23.60 -10.63
N PHE A 224 11.45 -23.89 -11.52
CA PHE A 224 11.17 -25.22 -12.03
C PHE A 224 10.52 -25.13 -13.43
N ALA A 225 10.36 -26.27 -14.11
CA ALA A 225 9.73 -26.30 -15.42
C ALA A 225 8.69 -27.43 -15.51
N ILE A 226 7.57 -27.16 -16.18
CA ILE A 226 6.53 -28.16 -16.47
C ILE A 226 6.14 -28.01 -17.94
N GLY A 227 6.24 -29.09 -18.71
CA GLY A 227 5.81 -29.10 -20.12
C GLY A 227 6.51 -28.06 -21.00
N GLY A 228 7.77 -27.69 -20.69
CA GLY A 228 8.51 -26.66 -21.40
C GLY A 228 8.23 -25.22 -20.94
N ILE A 229 7.27 -25.00 -20.06
CA ILE A 229 6.99 -23.69 -19.45
C ILE A 229 7.92 -23.50 -18.25
N GLN A 230 8.64 -22.37 -18.23
CA GLN A 230 9.47 -21.98 -17.09
C GLN A 230 8.57 -21.37 -15.99
N LEU A 231 8.64 -21.94 -14.81
CA LEU A 231 7.87 -21.53 -13.63
C LEU A 231 8.81 -21.07 -12.53
N ASN A 232 8.34 -20.14 -11.72
CA ASN A 232 9.06 -19.68 -10.54
C ASN A 232 8.09 -19.46 -9.37
N LEU A 233 8.25 -20.22 -8.30
CA LEU A 233 7.54 -19.99 -7.05
C LEU A 233 8.31 -18.96 -6.24
N LEU A 234 7.65 -17.86 -5.90
CA LEU A 234 8.22 -16.71 -5.21
C LEU A 234 7.60 -16.58 -3.83
N GLY A 235 8.42 -16.30 -2.84
CA GLY A 235 7.99 -15.92 -1.50
C GLY A 235 8.49 -14.54 -1.12
N ASP A 236 7.85 -13.91 -0.15
CA ASP A 236 8.33 -12.71 0.53
C ASP A 236 7.83 -12.75 1.98
N VAL A 237 8.73 -12.57 2.93
CA VAL A 237 8.39 -12.38 4.35
C VAL A 237 9.22 -11.23 4.87
N ALA A 238 8.55 -10.22 5.45
CA ALA A 238 9.26 -9.07 5.99
C ALA A 238 8.64 -8.54 7.28
N TYR A 239 9.49 -7.95 8.09
CA TYR A 239 9.13 -7.18 9.25
C TYR A 239 9.39 -5.70 8.96
N HIS A 240 8.38 -4.87 9.22
CA HIS A 240 8.42 -3.43 9.03
C HIS A 240 8.19 -2.74 10.36
N ARG A 241 9.07 -1.82 10.72
CA ARG A 241 8.94 -0.98 11.90
C ARG A 241 8.71 0.45 11.50
N PHE A 242 7.59 1.00 11.95
CA PHE A 242 7.25 2.40 11.79
C PHE A 242 7.85 3.20 12.94
N HIS A 243 8.46 4.32 12.60
CA HIS A 243 9.05 5.25 13.56
C HIS A 243 8.19 6.52 13.60
N LYS A 244 8.55 7.65 13.40
CA LYS A 244 7.89 8.94 13.49
C LYS A 244 6.41 8.92 13.00
N ASP A 245 5.55 9.73 13.64
CA ASP A 245 4.15 10.05 13.28
C ASP A 245 3.27 8.81 12.96
N LYS A 246 3.36 7.78 13.80
CA LYS A 246 2.76 6.45 13.57
C LYS A 246 1.23 6.45 13.56
N ALA A 247 0.59 7.35 14.31
CA ALA A 247 -0.86 7.50 14.35
C ALA A 247 -1.34 8.42 13.22
N ALA A 248 -2.51 8.14 12.68
CA ALA A 248 -3.24 9.11 11.88
C ALA A 248 -3.80 10.18 12.83
N GLU A 249 -3.81 11.43 12.40
CA GLU A 249 -4.25 12.57 13.22
C GLU A 249 -5.28 13.40 12.47
N GLY A 250 -6.14 14.09 13.24
CA GLY A 250 -7.08 15.08 12.75
C GLY A 250 -7.30 16.16 13.80
N SER A 251 -7.48 17.39 13.40
CA SER A 251 -7.86 18.49 14.29
C SER A 251 -9.20 19.04 13.89
N LEU A 252 -10.15 18.97 14.82
CA LEU A 252 -11.51 19.46 14.66
C LEU A 252 -11.64 20.85 15.28
N VAL A 253 -12.23 21.76 14.52
CA VAL A 253 -12.54 23.13 14.95
C VAL A 253 -14.02 23.40 14.71
N ILE A 254 -14.71 23.97 15.68
CA ILE A 254 -16.11 24.41 15.56
C ILE A 254 -16.14 25.90 15.91
N ASN A 255 -16.82 26.70 15.06
CA ASN A 255 -16.96 28.16 15.24
C ASN A 255 -15.60 28.87 15.49
N ASN A 256 -14.56 28.47 14.76
CA ASN A 256 -13.19 28.95 14.92
C ASN A 256 -12.55 28.68 16.30
N GLN A 257 -13.16 27.86 17.13
CA GLN A 257 -12.60 27.42 18.41
C GLN A 257 -12.08 25.99 18.26
N GLY A 258 -10.85 25.74 18.69
CA GLY A 258 -10.29 24.37 18.69
C GLY A 258 -11.05 23.50 19.68
N VAL A 259 -11.61 22.37 19.21
CA VAL A 259 -12.45 21.48 20.00
C VAL A 259 -11.73 20.20 20.39
N ALA A 260 -11.06 19.54 19.43
CA ALA A 260 -10.38 18.28 19.70
C ALA A 260 -9.26 18.01 18.70
N ASN A 261 -8.20 17.38 19.22
CA ASN A 261 -7.25 16.62 18.40
C ASN A 261 -7.67 15.15 18.45
N LEU A 262 -7.79 14.55 17.28
CA LEU A 262 -8.24 13.18 17.08
C LEU A 262 -7.05 12.35 16.65
N TYR A 263 -6.88 11.17 17.26
CA TYR A 263 -5.75 10.29 16.98
C TYR A 263 -6.27 8.91 16.63
N GLY A 264 -5.81 8.39 15.49
CA GLY A 264 -6.02 7.00 15.14
C GLY A 264 -5.06 6.06 15.88
N LYS A 265 -5.24 4.76 15.67
CA LYS A 265 -4.31 3.76 16.21
C LYS A 265 -2.92 3.92 15.60
N GLU A 266 -1.88 3.63 16.37
CA GLU A 266 -0.50 3.69 15.90
C GLU A 266 -0.14 2.49 15.01
N LEU A 267 0.49 2.76 13.88
CA LEU A 267 1.20 1.75 13.09
C LEU A 267 2.61 1.56 13.67
N LYS A 268 2.80 0.56 14.53
CA LYS A 268 4.12 0.31 15.16
C LYS A 268 4.95 -0.68 14.36
N ASN A 269 4.44 -1.87 14.23
CA ASN A 269 5.11 -3.01 13.63
C ASN A 269 4.12 -3.73 12.70
N ILE A 270 4.58 -4.11 11.53
CA ILE A 270 3.80 -4.85 10.54
C ILE A 270 4.64 -6.01 10.04
N VAL A 271 4.05 -7.19 9.99
CA VAL A 271 4.62 -8.33 9.26
C VAL A 271 3.89 -8.43 7.93
N THR A 272 4.67 -8.52 6.85
CA THR A 272 4.12 -8.83 5.53
C THR A 272 4.56 -10.20 5.11
N THR A 273 3.67 -10.89 4.38
CA THR A 273 3.95 -12.19 3.76
C THR A 273 3.47 -12.15 2.32
N GLY A 274 4.12 -12.91 1.45
CA GLY A 274 3.70 -13.03 0.07
C GLY A 274 4.08 -14.38 -0.51
N VAL A 275 3.25 -14.86 -1.42
CA VAL A 275 3.55 -15.99 -2.29
C VAL A 275 3.03 -15.68 -3.68
N ALA A 276 3.81 -16.00 -4.71
CA ALA A 276 3.40 -15.83 -6.09
C ALA A 276 3.93 -16.95 -6.97
N LEU A 277 3.20 -17.27 -8.01
CA LEU A 277 3.64 -18.13 -9.10
C LEU A 277 3.81 -17.26 -10.34
N GLN A 278 5.01 -17.30 -10.90
CA GLN A 278 5.34 -16.67 -12.18
C GLN A 278 5.52 -17.77 -13.23
N ALA A 279 4.90 -17.59 -14.39
CA ALA A 279 5.02 -18.46 -15.54
C ALA A 279 5.56 -17.65 -16.72
N GLN A 280 6.60 -18.16 -17.38
CA GLN A 280 7.13 -17.63 -18.63
C GLN A 280 6.72 -18.58 -19.76
N PHE A 281 5.73 -18.18 -20.54
CA PHE A 281 5.17 -19.00 -21.64
C PHE A 281 6.01 -18.93 -22.91
N THR A 282 6.55 -17.74 -23.19
CA THR A 282 7.48 -17.50 -24.30
C THR A 282 8.56 -16.55 -23.83
N PRO A 283 9.69 -16.36 -24.55
CA PRO A 283 10.67 -15.35 -24.21
C PRO A 283 10.10 -13.93 -24.10
N ALA A 284 9.01 -13.66 -24.79
CA ALA A 284 8.36 -12.36 -24.84
C ALA A 284 7.18 -12.20 -23.89
N PHE A 285 6.60 -13.28 -23.32
CA PHE A 285 5.37 -13.20 -22.56
C PHE A 285 5.40 -14.03 -21.27
N GLY A 286 5.10 -13.37 -20.16
CA GLY A 286 4.99 -13.97 -18.84
C GLY A 286 3.77 -13.49 -18.05
N VAL A 287 3.35 -14.31 -17.11
CA VAL A 287 2.23 -14.04 -16.19
C VAL A 287 2.69 -14.31 -14.76
N LYS A 288 2.29 -13.46 -13.82
CA LYS A 288 2.48 -13.68 -12.38
C LYS A 288 1.14 -13.55 -11.67
N VAL A 289 0.83 -14.49 -10.80
CA VAL A 289 -0.33 -14.46 -9.91
C VAL A 289 0.16 -14.65 -8.49
N GLY A 290 -0.33 -13.85 -7.55
CA GLY A 290 0.16 -13.91 -6.20
C GLY A 290 -0.85 -13.47 -5.14
N TYR A 291 -0.48 -13.77 -3.92
CA TYR A 291 -1.13 -13.32 -2.71
C TYR A 291 -0.11 -12.60 -1.83
N GLN A 292 -0.54 -11.52 -1.18
CA GLN A 292 0.24 -10.79 -0.18
C GLN A 292 -0.65 -10.48 1.02
N GLY A 293 -0.06 -10.50 2.20
CA GLY A 293 -0.72 -10.08 3.43
C GLY A 293 0.13 -9.07 4.20
N ALA A 294 -0.53 -8.17 4.93
CA ALA A 294 0.12 -7.29 5.89
C ALA A 294 -0.67 -7.32 7.20
N TYR A 295 0.00 -7.61 8.29
CA TYR A 295 -0.64 -7.93 9.56
C TYR A 295 0.04 -7.22 10.73
N ASN A 296 -0.78 -6.66 11.61
CA ASN A 296 -0.40 -6.31 12.96
C ASN A 296 -1.54 -6.68 13.93
N HIS A 297 -1.46 -6.23 15.18
CA HIS A 297 -2.49 -6.51 16.18
C HIS A 297 -3.88 -5.99 15.78
N ASP A 298 -3.95 -4.80 15.20
CA ASP A 298 -5.21 -4.06 14.98
C ASP A 298 -5.64 -4.00 13.51
N THR A 299 -4.75 -4.39 12.58
CA THR A 299 -5.00 -4.20 11.15
C THR A 299 -4.57 -5.43 10.36
N LYS A 300 -5.42 -5.83 9.42
CA LYS A 300 -5.17 -6.92 8.48
C LYS A 300 -5.41 -6.42 7.06
N ALA A 301 -4.48 -6.71 6.17
CA ALA A 301 -4.66 -6.51 4.74
C ALA A 301 -4.36 -7.81 4.01
N ASN A 302 -5.26 -8.22 3.12
CA ASN A 302 -5.14 -9.41 2.28
C ASN A 302 -5.26 -8.98 0.83
N ASN A 303 -4.30 -9.32 0.02
CA ASN A 303 -4.14 -8.83 -1.35
C ASN A 303 -3.96 -10.02 -2.29
N VAL A 304 -4.74 -10.03 -3.36
CA VAL A 304 -4.54 -10.94 -4.51
C VAL A 304 -4.15 -10.08 -5.70
N ASN A 305 -3.14 -10.49 -6.43
CA ASN A 305 -2.63 -9.74 -7.59
C ASN A 305 -2.39 -10.65 -8.79
N ALA A 306 -2.53 -10.06 -9.96
CA ALA A 306 -2.14 -10.66 -11.23
C ALA A 306 -1.36 -9.63 -12.04
N GLU A 307 -0.32 -10.08 -12.75
CA GLU A 307 0.54 -9.25 -13.59
C GLU A 307 0.78 -9.95 -14.93
N LEU A 308 0.68 -9.19 -16.00
CA LEU A 308 1.06 -9.60 -17.35
C LEU A 308 2.32 -8.83 -17.73
N ARG A 309 3.27 -9.50 -18.36
CA ARG A 309 4.56 -8.93 -18.75
C ARG A 309 4.91 -9.29 -20.17
N PHE A 310 5.33 -8.29 -20.94
CA PHE A 310 5.78 -8.42 -22.33
C PHE A 310 7.20 -7.86 -22.44
N SER A 311 8.09 -8.65 -23.04
CA SER A 311 9.52 -8.31 -23.24
C SER A 311 9.80 -8.12 -24.74
N PHE A 312 10.63 -7.13 -25.06
CA PHE A 312 11.01 -6.75 -26.44
C PHE A 312 12.52 -6.70 -26.60
#